data_599d352a500be467033efd4af3a042ec
#
_entry.id   599d352a500be467033efd4af3a042ec
#
_cell.length_a   1.000
_cell.length_b   1.000
_cell.length_c   1.000
_cell.angle_alpha   90.00
_cell.angle_beta   90.00
_cell.angle_gamma   90.00
#
_symmetry.space_group_name_H-M   'P 1'
#
loop_
_entity.id
_entity.type
_entity.pdbx_description
1 polymer ?
#
loop_
_entity_poly.entity_id
_entity_poly.type
_entity_poly.pdbx_seq_one_letter_code
_entity_poly.pdbx_strand_id
1 'polypeptide(L)'
;MKVLLINGSPKKNGCTYTALVEVSAELEKQGIETEIFYIGNEPVRGCTGCGYCGRTGTHQCVFTNDTVNEAILKVKDCDGFIFGTPVHYAAASGGITSFLDRMFYAASSLFALKPGAAVASCRRGGASATLDQINKYFTIANMPVVSSQYWNMVHGNTPDEVKQDLEGMQTMRVLGRNMAWLLKSIEAGKKAGVKLPEKEDRIMTNFVR
;
A
#
# COMPACT_ATOMS: atom_id res chain seq x y z
N MET A 1 -8.88 0.82 -15.19
CA MET A 1 -8.54 0.83 -13.74
C MET A 1 -7.06 0.63 -13.59
N LYS A 2 -6.47 1.28 -12.60
CA LYS A 2 -5.01 1.26 -12.35
C LYS A 2 -4.70 0.98 -10.87
N VAL A 3 -3.72 0.12 -10.61
CA VAL A 3 -3.21 -0.17 -9.26
C VAL A 3 -1.77 0.31 -9.13
N LEU A 4 -1.50 1.10 -8.08
CA LEU A 4 -0.16 1.52 -7.73
C LEU A 4 0.42 0.54 -6.69
N LEU A 5 1.55 -0.08 -7.02
CA LEU A 5 2.28 -0.97 -6.13
C LEU A 5 3.53 -0.23 -5.62
N ILE A 6 3.64 -0.03 -4.31
CA ILE A 6 4.78 0.65 -3.70
C ILE A 6 5.81 -0.39 -3.24
N ASN A 7 7.00 -0.34 -3.79
CA ASN A 7 8.13 -1.14 -3.33
C ASN A 7 8.92 -0.40 -2.26
N GLY A 8 8.67 -0.74 -0.99
CA GLY A 8 9.33 -0.17 0.20
C GLY A 8 10.63 -0.87 0.60
N SER A 9 11.18 -1.72 -0.24
CA SER A 9 12.47 -2.38 0.00
C SER A 9 13.63 -1.45 -0.33
N PRO A 10 14.74 -1.45 0.44
CA PRO A 10 15.98 -0.77 0.04
C PRO A 10 16.63 -1.42 -1.20
N LYS A 11 16.23 -2.65 -1.54
CA LYS A 11 16.69 -3.36 -2.74
C LYS A 11 15.64 -3.26 -3.84
N LYS A 12 15.94 -2.48 -4.89
CA LYS A 12 15.01 -2.22 -6.01
C LYS A 12 14.41 -3.49 -6.61
N ASN A 13 15.23 -4.50 -6.86
CA ASN A 13 14.84 -5.77 -7.48
C ASN A 13 15.01 -6.95 -6.49
N GLY A 14 14.67 -6.75 -5.20
CA GLY A 14 14.79 -7.76 -4.15
C GLY A 14 13.53 -8.63 -3.98
N CYS A 15 13.46 -9.34 -2.86
CA CYS A 15 12.35 -10.25 -2.52
C CYS A 15 10.98 -9.57 -2.56
N THR A 16 10.86 -8.36 -2.01
CA THR A 16 9.62 -7.58 -2.05
C THR A 16 9.19 -7.27 -3.48
N TYR A 17 10.13 -6.85 -4.33
CA TYR A 17 9.85 -6.58 -5.74
C TYR A 17 9.36 -7.84 -6.46
N THR A 18 9.99 -9.01 -6.21
CA THR A 18 9.58 -10.30 -6.78
C THR A 18 8.13 -10.63 -6.44
N ALA A 19 7.72 -10.42 -5.18
CA ALA A 19 6.34 -10.60 -4.77
C ALA A 19 5.38 -9.63 -5.47
N LEU A 20 5.75 -8.35 -5.56
CA LEU A 20 4.92 -7.33 -6.22
C LEU A 20 4.78 -7.57 -7.73
N VAL A 21 5.82 -8.07 -8.41
CA VAL A 21 5.76 -8.46 -9.83
C VAL A 21 4.75 -9.59 -10.05
N GLU A 22 4.69 -10.58 -9.16
CA GLU A 22 3.71 -11.67 -9.27
C GLU A 22 2.28 -11.16 -9.13
N VAL A 23 2.03 -10.24 -8.18
CA VAL A 23 0.72 -9.60 -8.02
C VAL A 23 0.37 -8.74 -9.25
N SER A 24 1.33 -7.95 -9.74
CA SER A 24 1.20 -7.09 -10.92
C SER A 24 0.82 -7.92 -12.16
N ALA A 25 1.57 -8.99 -12.43
CA ALA A 25 1.30 -9.87 -13.56
C ALA A 25 -0.11 -10.48 -13.52
N GLU A 26 -0.61 -10.81 -12.35
CA GLU A 26 -1.96 -11.35 -12.21
C GLU A 26 -3.04 -10.26 -12.39
N LEU A 27 -2.81 -9.04 -11.92
CA LEU A 27 -3.68 -7.89 -12.18
C LEU A 27 -3.76 -7.57 -13.67
N GLU A 28 -2.64 -7.57 -14.36
CA GLU A 28 -2.57 -7.32 -15.82
C GLU A 28 -3.32 -8.37 -16.63
N LYS A 29 -3.24 -9.67 -16.25
CA LYS A 29 -4.07 -10.73 -16.84
C LYS A 29 -5.57 -10.47 -16.67
N GLN A 30 -5.95 -9.74 -15.61
CA GLN A 30 -7.33 -9.33 -15.34
C GLN A 30 -7.72 -8.02 -16.05
N GLY A 31 -6.84 -7.42 -16.85
CA GLY A 31 -7.05 -6.16 -17.56
C GLY A 31 -6.96 -4.92 -16.65
N ILE A 32 -6.23 -5.01 -15.55
CA ILE A 32 -5.94 -3.88 -14.64
C ILE A 32 -4.53 -3.38 -14.93
N GLU A 33 -4.39 -2.09 -15.25
CA GLU A 33 -3.08 -1.45 -15.41
C GLU A 33 -2.34 -1.42 -14.07
N THR A 34 -1.03 -1.64 -14.10
CA THR A 34 -0.20 -1.60 -12.89
C THR A 34 1.01 -0.68 -13.05
N GLU A 35 1.44 -0.13 -11.92
CA GLU A 35 2.69 0.61 -11.83
C GLU A 35 3.40 0.24 -10.53
N ILE A 36 4.64 -0.26 -10.62
CA ILE A 36 5.47 -0.51 -9.43
C ILE A 36 6.37 0.71 -9.20
N PHE A 37 6.06 1.44 -8.14
CA PHE A 37 6.82 2.62 -7.71
C PHE A 37 7.85 2.21 -6.65
N TYR A 38 9.11 2.49 -6.90
CA TYR A 38 10.21 2.24 -5.97
C TYR A 38 10.50 3.47 -5.13
N ILE A 39 10.41 3.37 -3.80
CA ILE A 39 10.63 4.52 -2.90
C ILE A 39 12.09 5.01 -2.84
N GLY A 40 13.03 4.25 -3.40
CA GLY A 40 14.45 4.55 -3.33
C GLY A 40 15.16 3.86 -2.16
N ASN A 41 16.47 4.03 -2.10
CA ASN A 41 17.33 3.60 -1.00
C ASN A 41 17.94 4.79 -0.24
N GLU A 42 17.66 6.00 -0.67
CA GLU A 42 18.05 7.22 0.03
C GLU A 42 17.22 7.38 1.32
N PRO A 43 17.75 8.10 2.33
CA PRO A 43 17.05 8.32 3.58
C PRO A 43 15.70 9.03 3.36
N VAL A 44 14.61 8.38 3.77
CA VAL A 44 13.29 9.01 3.81
C VAL A 44 13.05 9.54 5.22
N ARG A 45 12.90 10.85 5.34
CA ARG A 45 12.57 11.49 6.63
C ARG A 45 11.15 11.11 7.06
N GLY A 46 10.97 10.75 8.33
CA GLY A 46 9.66 10.56 8.94
C GLY A 46 8.84 11.85 9.04
N CYS A 47 7.55 11.73 9.32
CA CYS A 47 6.67 12.88 9.54
C CYS A 47 7.08 13.63 10.80
N THR A 48 7.23 14.96 10.72
CA THR A 48 7.59 15.82 11.84
C THR A 48 6.40 16.47 12.55
N GLY A 49 5.17 16.13 12.11
CA GLY A 49 3.95 16.72 12.70
C GLY A 49 3.79 18.23 12.46
N CYS A 50 4.47 18.79 11.46
CA CYS A 50 4.48 20.25 11.21
C CYS A 50 3.13 20.85 10.79
N GLY A 51 2.14 20.01 10.44
CA GLY A 51 0.79 20.43 10.05
C GLY A 51 0.69 21.15 8.69
N TYR A 52 1.77 21.24 7.91
CA TYR A 52 1.79 21.94 6.63
C TYR A 52 0.70 21.42 5.66
N CYS A 53 0.64 20.11 5.46
CA CYS A 53 -0.32 19.49 4.55
C CYS A 53 -1.78 19.76 4.92
N GLY A 54 -2.10 19.75 6.23
CA GLY A 54 -3.46 20.08 6.72
C GLY A 54 -3.82 21.55 6.54
N ARG A 55 -2.84 22.47 6.78
CA ARG A 55 -3.09 23.91 6.61
C ARG A 55 -3.22 24.35 5.17
N THR A 56 -2.48 23.73 4.25
CA THR A 56 -2.48 24.13 2.83
C THR A 56 -3.52 23.41 1.99
N GLY A 57 -3.96 22.22 2.41
CA GLY A 57 -4.90 21.39 1.65
C GLY A 57 -4.36 20.91 0.29
N THR A 58 -3.06 21.04 0.05
CA THR A 58 -2.43 20.72 -1.25
C THR A 58 -2.26 19.23 -1.49
N HIS A 59 -2.51 18.39 -0.48
CA HIS A 59 -2.17 16.96 -0.47
C HIS A 59 -0.68 16.68 -0.67
N GLN A 60 0.20 17.60 -0.28
CA GLN A 60 1.64 17.45 -0.41
C GLN A 60 2.35 17.65 0.94
N CYS A 61 3.45 16.93 1.12
CA CYS A 61 4.35 17.16 2.23
C CYS A 61 5.24 18.37 1.96
N VAL A 62 5.62 19.10 3.01
CA VAL A 62 6.56 20.24 2.89
C VAL A 62 7.96 19.82 2.45
N PHE A 63 8.37 18.58 2.75
CA PHE A 63 9.66 18.05 2.32
C PHE A 63 9.59 17.53 0.90
N THR A 64 10.45 18.04 0.02
CA THR A 64 10.44 17.79 -1.43
C THR A 64 11.70 17.11 -1.94
N ASN A 65 12.62 16.76 -1.04
CA ASN A 65 13.92 16.18 -1.37
C ASN A 65 13.95 14.64 -1.40
N ASP A 66 12.77 14.02 -1.51
CA ASP A 66 12.59 12.57 -1.63
C ASP A 66 11.37 12.24 -2.51
N THR A 67 11.05 10.95 -2.62
CA THR A 67 10.03 10.44 -3.55
C THR A 67 8.59 10.48 -3.01
N VAL A 68 8.34 10.96 -1.78
CA VAL A 68 7.00 10.93 -1.17
C VAL A 68 5.98 11.73 -1.98
N ASN A 69 6.32 12.98 -2.33
CA ASN A 69 5.40 13.83 -3.10
C ASN A 69 5.18 13.32 -4.53
N GLU A 70 6.20 12.72 -5.14
CA GLU A 70 6.05 12.06 -6.45
C GLU A 70 5.02 10.93 -6.39
N ALA A 71 5.10 10.06 -5.39
CA ALA A 71 4.13 9.00 -5.20
C ALA A 71 2.72 9.54 -4.91
N ILE A 72 2.58 10.60 -4.12
CA ILE A 72 1.29 11.24 -3.84
C ILE A 72 0.61 11.73 -5.12
N LEU A 73 1.36 12.29 -6.06
CA LEU A 73 0.80 12.73 -7.34
C LEU A 73 0.17 11.59 -8.13
N LYS A 74 0.76 10.39 -8.06
CA LYS A 74 0.24 9.18 -8.73
C LYS A 74 -1.05 8.63 -8.11
N VAL A 75 -1.31 8.90 -6.83
CA VAL A 75 -2.51 8.39 -6.12
C VAL A 75 -3.81 8.82 -6.76
N LYS A 76 -3.85 10.02 -7.35
CA LYS A 76 -5.08 10.58 -7.95
C LYS A 76 -5.60 9.72 -9.10
N ASP A 77 -4.69 9.14 -9.88
CA ASP A 77 -4.99 8.39 -11.09
C ASP A 77 -5.12 6.89 -10.84
N CYS A 78 -5.06 6.45 -9.58
CA CYS A 78 -5.10 5.05 -9.20
C CYS A 78 -6.39 4.69 -8.46
N ASP A 79 -6.90 3.48 -8.75
CA ASP A 79 -8.12 2.93 -8.18
C ASP A 79 -7.86 1.98 -7.00
N GLY A 80 -6.63 1.47 -6.88
CA GLY A 80 -6.22 0.55 -5.81
C GLY A 80 -4.72 0.66 -5.50
N PHE A 81 -4.32 0.14 -4.32
CA PHE A 81 -2.96 0.30 -3.81
C PHE A 81 -2.44 -0.98 -3.18
N ILE A 82 -1.16 -1.30 -3.41
CA ILE A 82 -0.48 -2.41 -2.75
C ILE A 82 0.85 -1.91 -2.20
N PHE A 83 1.07 -2.05 -0.89
CA PHE A 83 2.32 -1.64 -0.24
C PHE A 83 3.15 -2.85 0.14
N GLY A 84 4.28 -3.03 -0.53
CA GLY A 84 5.23 -4.09 -0.28
C GLY A 84 6.39 -3.62 0.60
N THR A 85 6.77 -4.44 1.59
CA THR A 85 7.86 -4.15 2.51
C THR A 85 8.65 -5.41 2.88
N PRO A 86 9.97 -5.32 3.05
CA PRO A 86 10.69 -6.37 3.76
C PRO A 86 10.40 -6.27 5.27
N VAL A 87 10.56 -7.40 5.95
CA VAL A 87 10.52 -7.45 7.41
C VAL A 87 11.89 -7.11 7.98
N HIS A 88 11.97 -6.06 8.78
CA HIS A 88 13.14 -5.70 9.57
C HIS A 88 12.79 -5.72 11.06
N TYR A 89 13.51 -6.55 11.85
CA TYR A 89 13.26 -6.68 13.31
C TYR A 89 11.79 -6.95 13.66
N ALA A 90 11.17 -7.88 12.92
CA ALA A 90 9.77 -8.31 13.08
C ALA A 90 8.73 -7.18 12.84
N ALA A 91 9.08 -6.15 12.09
CA ALA A 91 8.20 -5.04 11.71
C ALA A 91 8.45 -4.64 10.24
N ALA A 92 7.64 -3.74 9.70
CA ALA A 92 7.90 -3.12 8.41
C ALA A 92 9.20 -2.32 8.43
N SER A 93 9.91 -2.23 7.31
CA SER A 93 11.15 -1.46 7.25
C SER A 93 10.92 0.02 7.61
N GLY A 94 11.88 0.66 8.29
CA GLY A 94 11.78 2.07 8.68
C GLY A 94 11.59 3.01 7.49
N GLY A 95 12.14 2.67 6.32
CA GLY A 95 11.96 3.45 5.10
C GLY A 95 10.51 3.52 4.65
N ILE A 96 9.80 2.39 4.60
CA ILE A 96 8.39 2.38 4.19
C ILE A 96 7.50 3.06 5.24
N THR A 97 7.73 2.87 6.53
CA THR A 97 6.91 3.51 7.56
C THR A 97 7.07 5.02 7.55
N SER A 98 8.30 5.54 7.44
CA SER A 98 8.56 6.97 7.26
C SER A 98 7.90 7.56 6.01
N PHE A 99 7.92 6.78 4.92
CA PHE A 99 7.28 7.15 3.66
C PHE A 99 5.75 7.21 3.80
N LEU A 100 5.13 6.17 4.36
CA LEU A 100 3.69 6.06 4.54
C LEU A 100 3.14 7.07 5.54
N ASP A 101 3.83 7.34 6.65
CA ASP A 101 3.44 8.38 7.61
C ASP A 101 3.22 9.71 6.88
N ARG A 102 4.16 10.12 6.06
CA ARG A 102 4.06 11.38 5.32
C ARG A 102 3.01 11.33 4.22
N MET A 103 2.95 10.23 3.49
CA MET A 103 2.00 10.03 2.39
C MET A 103 0.55 10.09 2.92
N PHE A 104 0.25 9.35 3.98
CA PHE A 104 -1.09 9.31 4.55
C PHE A 104 -1.45 10.57 5.34
N TYR A 105 -0.51 11.22 6.05
CA TYR A 105 -0.78 12.53 6.64
C TYR A 105 -1.12 13.60 5.59
N ALA A 106 -0.46 13.57 4.45
CA ALA A 106 -0.67 14.56 3.41
C ALA A 106 -1.90 14.28 2.52
N ALA A 107 -2.21 13.02 2.25
CA ALA A 107 -3.11 12.64 1.18
C ALA A 107 -4.16 11.57 1.54
N SER A 108 -4.42 11.32 2.83
CA SER A 108 -5.33 10.26 3.31
C SER A 108 -6.70 10.28 2.60
N SER A 109 -7.26 11.45 2.35
CA SER A 109 -8.57 11.59 1.68
C SER A 109 -8.57 11.09 0.23
N LEU A 110 -7.42 11.02 -0.44
CA LEU A 110 -7.31 10.52 -1.81
C LEU A 110 -7.37 8.99 -1.89
N PHE A 111 -7.17 8.32 -0.76
CA PHE A 111 -7.21 6.85 -0.64
C PHE A 111 -8.58 6.32 -0.22
N ALA A 112 -9.43 7.16 0.38
CA ALA A 112 -10.69 6.71 0.96
C ALA A 112 -11.57 5.96 -0.05
N LEU A 113 -12.12 4.82 0.39
CA LEU A 113 -12.96 3.90 -0.37
C LEU A 113 -12.27 3.23 -1.58
N LYS A 114 -10.96 3.40 -1.74
CA LYS A 114 -10.15 2.65 -2.70
C LYS A 114 -9.53 1.42 -2.03
N PRO A 115 -9.53 0.24 -2.66
CA PRO A 115 -8.94 -0.97 -2.07
C PRO A 115 -7.45 -0.84 -1.82
N GLY A 116 -7.00 -1.37 -0.69
CA GLY A 116 -5.59 -1.44 -0.31
C GLY A 116 -5.15 -2.82 0.16
N ALA A 117 -3.91 -3.20 -0.07
CA ALA A 117 -3.31 -4.43 0.44
C ALA A 117 -1.87 -4.22 0.88
N ALA A 118 -1.46 -4.94 1.93
CA ALA A 118 -0.07 -5.04 2.34
C ALA A 118 0.54 -6.35 1.82
N VAL A 119 1.84 -6.32 1.47
CA VAL A 119 2.65 -7.50 1.12
C VAL A 119 3.94 -7.45 1.93
N ALA A 120 4.23 -8.53 2.65
CA ALA A 120 5.46 -8.68 3.43
C ALA A 120 6.40 -9.71 2.81
N SER A 121 7.69 -9.40 2.72
CA SER A 121 8.72 -10.38 2.38
C SER A 121 9.66 -10.58 3.57
N CYS A 122 9.90 -11.81 3.95
CA CYS A 122 10.81 -12.13 5.05
C CYS A 122 11.59 -13.44 4.80
N ARG A 123 12.72 -13.58 5.48
CA ARG A 123 13.45 -14.84 5.48
C ARG A 123 12.69 -15.91 6.28
N ARG A 124 12.10 -15.54 7.42
CA ARG A 124 11.48 -16.51 8.32
C ARG A 124 10.30 -15.97 9.13
N GLY A 125 10.49 -14.99 10.00
CA GLY A 125 9.49 -14.54 10.97
C GLY A 125 9.20 -13.03 10.91
N GLY A 126 8.10 -12.60 11.57
CA GLY A 126 7.71 -11.18 11.69
C GLY A 126 6.79 -10.66 10.59
N ALA A 127 6.41 -11.49 9.62
CA ALA A 127 5.55 -11.03 8.52
C ALA A 127 4.14 -10.65 8.99
N SER A 128 3.52 -11.40 9.90
CA SER A 128 2.18 -11.07 10.41
C SER A 128 2.15 -9.72 11.14
N ALA A 129 3.11 -9.46 12.03
CA ALA A 129 3.23 -8.16 12.71
C ALA A 129 3.47 -7.00 11.71
N THR A 130 4.24 -7.27 10.66
CA THR A 130 4.47 -6.32 9.57
C THR A 130 3.18 -5.99 8.81
N LEU A 131 2.38 -7.00 8.47
CA LEU A 131 1.09 -6.81 7.81
C LEU A 131 0.12 -6.04 8.70
N ASP A 132 0.05 -6.35 9.99
CA ASP A 132 -0.78 -5.61 10.96
C ASP A 132 -0.39 -4.13 11.01
N GLN A 133 0.89 -3.84 10.97
CA GLN A 133 1.39 -2.47 10.98
C GLN A 133 0.96 -1.70 9.73
N ILE A 134 1.12 -2.28 8.54
CA ILE A 134 0.76 -1.61 7.29
C ILE A 134 -0.77 -1.52 7.12
N ASN A 135 -1.53 -2.52 7.52
CA ASN A 135 -2.99 -2.51 7.42
C ASN A 135 -3.65 -1.36 8.23
N LYS A 136 -2.98 -0.85 9.27
CA LYS A 136 -3.48 0.30 10.05
C LYS A 136 -3.58 1.57 9.21
N TYR A 137 -2.72 1.78 8.24
CA TYR A 137 -2.83 2.91 7.31
C TYR A 137 -4.11 2.84 6.48
N PHE A 138 -4.48 1.63 6.04
CA PHE A 138 -5.71 1.44 5.26
C PHE A 138 -6.95 1.67 6.10
N THR A 139 -7.01 1.05 7.27
CA THR A 139 -8.20 1.12 8.13
C THR A 139 -8.49 2.53 8.63
N ILE A 140 -7.46 3.31 9.01
CA ILE A 140 -7.68 4.71 9.43
C ILE A 140 -8.05 5.63 8.25
N ALA A 141 -7.65 5.27 7.02
CA ALA A 141 -7.95 6.02 5.81
C ALA A 141 -9.28 5.60 5.14
N ASN A 142 -10.10 4.78 5.80
CA ASN A 142 -11.37 4.27 5.29
C ASN A 142 -11.22 3.52 3.95
N MET A 143 -10.21 2.65 3.87
CA MET A 143 -9.93 1.84 2.69
C MET A 143 -10.37 0.38 2.95
N PRO A 144 -11.06 -0.28 2.01
CA PRO A 144 -11.24 -1.73 2.06
C PRO A 144 -9.90 -2.45 2.01
N VAL A 145 -9.63 -3.33 2.98
CA VAL A 145 -8.41 -4.15 3.00
C VAL A 145 -8.63 -5.41 2.18
N VAL A 146 -7.78 -5.66 1.19
CA VAL A 146 -7.87 -6.83 0.33
C VAL A 146 -7.01 -7.96 0.88
N SER A 147 -7.63 -9.10 1.12
CA SER A 147 -6.99 -10.34 1.54
C SER A 147 -6.76 -11.28 0.34
N SER A 148 -5.91 -12.28 0.57
CA SER A 148 -5.78 -13.47 -0.28
C SER A 148 -6.37 -14.69 0.42
N GLN A 149 -5.88 -15.88 0.09
CA GLN A 149 -6.23 -17.13 0.78
C GLN A 149 -5.45 -17.37 2.08
N TYR A 150 -4.39 -16.59 2.31
CA TYR A 150 -3.53 -16.60 3.49
C TYR A 150 -3.06 -15.18 3.78
N TRP A 151 -2.23 -14.95 4.80
CA TRP A 151 -1.59 -13.66 5.00
C TRP A 151 -0.66 -13.33 3.82
N ASN A 152 -0.71 -12.12 3.31
CA ASN A 152 -0.02 -11.68 2.10
C ASN A 152 1.50 -11.61 2.31
N MET A 153 2.17 -12.75 2.40
CA MET A 153 3.60 -12.82 2.64
C MET A 153 4.30 -13.80 1.69
N VAL A 154 5.59 -13.57 1.49
CA VAL A 154 6.50 -14.49 0.81
C VAL A 154 7.74 -14.71 1.66
N HIS A 155 8.35 -15.88 1.52
CA HIS A 155 9.57 -16.25 2.23
C HIS A 155 10.73 -16.43 1.26
N GLY A 156 11.90 -15.94 1.66
CA GLY A 156 13.15 -16.06 0.91
C GLY A 156 14.14 -14.98 1.30
N ASN A 157 15.40 -15.24 1.10
CA ASN A 157 16.51 -14.31 1.32
C ASN A 157 16.99 -13.67 0.01
N THR A 158 16.66 -14.33 -1.10
CA THR A 158 16.94 -13.87 -2.46
C THR A 158 15.67 -13.92 -3.32
N PRO A 159 15.61 -13.19 -4.44
CA PRO A 159 14.52 -13.30 -5.41
C PRO A 159 14.25 -14.74 -5.89
N ASP A 160 15.29 -15.52 -6.08
CA ASP A 160 15.15 -16.89 -6.57
C ASP A 160 14.59 -17.83 -5.49
N GLU A 161 14.93 -17.62 -4.23
CA GLU A 161 14.31 -18.33 -3.11
C GLU A 161 12.81 -17.96 -2.98
N VAL A 162 12.44 -16.69 -3.16
CA VAL A 162 11.03 -16.26 -3.17
C VAL A 162 10.24 -16.97 -4.26
N LYS A 163 10.81 -17.15 -5.45
CA LYS A 163 10.16 -17.90 -6.54
C LYS A 163 9.94 -19.38 -6.19
N GLN A 164 10.75 -19.94 -5.27
CA GLN A 164 10.59 -21.30 -4.77
C GLN A 164 9.59 -21.43 -3.62
N ASP A 165 9.19 -20.32 -3.00
CA ASP A 165 8.07 -20.27 -2.06
C ASP A 165 6.75 -20.37 -2.82
N LEU A 166 6.38 -21.60 -3.20
CA LEU A 166 5.21 -21.85 -4.04
C LEU A 166 3.90 -21.39 -3.40
N GLU A 167 3.78 -21.51 -2.07
CA GLU A 167 2.62 -21.04 -1.31
C GLU A 167 2.56 -19.51 -1.28
N GLY A 168 3.66 -18.83 -1.00
CA GLY A 168 3.75 -17.37 -1.03
C GLY A 168 3.45 -16.82 -2.42
N MET A 169 4.01 -17.42 -3.49
CA MET A 169 3.73 -17.01 -4.86
C MET A 169 2.26 -17.27 -5.27
N GLN A 170 1.66 -18.37 -4.80
CA GLN A 170 0.22 -18.59 -4.98
C GLN A 170 -0.61 -17.54 -4.24
N THR A 171 -0.22 -17.20 -3.02
CA THR A 171 -0.86 -16.13 -2.21
C THR A 171 -0.80 -14.79 -2.94
N MET A 172 0.30 -14.44 -3.59
CA MET A 172 0.43 -13.22 -4.40
C MET A 172 -0.51 -13.23 -5.61
N ARG A 173 -0.64 -14.37 -6.31
CA ARG A 173 -1.58 -14.50 -7.44
C ARG A 173 -3.03 -14.36 -6.98
N VAL A 174 -3.40 -14.99 -5.85
CA VAL A 174 -4.75 -14.88 -5.29
C VAL A 174 -5.04 -13.45 -4.85
N LEU A 175 -4.08 -12.75 -4.24
CA LEU A 175 -4.21 -11.34 -3.91
C LEU A 175 -4.51 -10.50 -5.16
N GLY A 176 -3.78 -10.71 -6.26
CA GLY A 176 -4.02 -10.01 -7.52
C GLY A 176 -5.44 -10.24 -8.06
N ARG A 177 -5.93 -11.49 -8.01
CA ARG A 177 -7.31 -11.82 -8.43
C ARG A 177 -8.37 -11.17 -7.55
N ASN A 178 -8.18 -11.22 -6.23
CA ASN A 178 -9.12 -10.64 -5.28
C ASN A 178 -9.18 -9.11 -5.42
N MET A 179 -8.03 -8.45 -5.59
CA MET A 179 -7.95 -7.02 -5.86
C MET A 179 -8.69 -6.67 -7.17
N ALA A 180 -8.44 -7.42 -8.25
CA ALA A 180 -9.11 -7.21 -9.52
C ALA A 180 -10.62 -7.42 -9.43
N TRP A 181 -11.07 -8.48 -8.72
CA TRP A 181 -12.48 -8.75 -8.50
C TRP A 181 -13.16 -7.59 -7.73
N LEU A 182 -12.55 -7.11 -6.65
CA LEU A 182 -13.10 -6.01 -5.87
C LEU A 182 -13.16 -4.70 -6.67
N LEU A 183 -12.11 -4.38 -7.43
CA LEU A 183 -12.09 -3.20 -8.31
C LEU A 183 -13.19 -3.25 -9.37
N LYS A 184 -13.37 -4.42 -10.01
CA LYS A 184 -14.43 -4.62 -11.00
C LYS A 184 -15.82 -4.54 -10.36
N SER A 185 -15.99 -5.07 -9.14
CA SER A 185 -17.26 -4.99 -8.39
C SER A 185 -17.60 -3.55 -8.02
N ILE A 186 -16.62 -2.75 -7.56
CA ILE A 186 -16.80 -1.32 -7.27
C ILE A 186 -17.20 -0.57 -8.56
N GLU A 187 -16.52 -0.82 -9.65
CA GLU A 187 -16.82 -0.17 -10.94
C GLU A 187 -18.20 -0.57 -11.48
N ALA A 188 -18.57 -1.84 -11.36
CA ALA A 188 -19.92 -2.31 -11.71
C ALA A 188 -20.99 -1.67 -10.84
N GLY A 189 -20.75 -1.56 -9.52
CA GLY A 189 -21.63 -0.87 -8.59
C GLY A 189 -21.83 0.62 -8.97
N LYS A 190 -20.75 1.32 -9.28
CA LYS A 190 -20.82 2.72 -9.74
C LYS A 190 -21.68 2.85 -11.00
N LYS A 191 -21.47 1.96 -11.99
CA LYS A 191 -22.27 1.94 -13.24
C LYS A 191 -23.74 1.62 -13.00
N ALA A 192 -24.03 0.79 -12.00
CA ALA A 192 -25.40 0.45 -11.57
C ALA A 192 -26.05 1.54 -10.69
N GLY A 193 -25.36 2.65 -10.42
CA GLY A 193 -25.91 3.75 -9.63
C GLY A 193 -25.79 3.59 -8.12
N VAL A 194 -24.99 2.64 -7.63
CA VAL A 194 -24.69 2.51 -6.19
C VAL A 194 -23.96 3.76 -5.72
N LYS A 195 -24.56 4.49 -4.79
CA LYS A 195 -24.00 5.72 -4.24
C LYS A 195 -22.89 5.39 -3.23
N LEU A 196 -21.88 6.25 -3.16
CA LEU A 196 -20.90 6.19 -2.08
C LEU A 196 -21.59 6.46 -0.73
N PRO A 197 -21.04 5.90 0.38
CA PRO A 197 -21.52 6.25 1.73
C PRO A 197 -21.53 7.75 1.97
N GLU A 198 -22.57 8.25 2.63
CA GLU A 198 -22.64 9.64 3.04
C GLU A 198 -21.49 9.95 4.02
N LYS A 199 -20.84 11.09 3.79
CA LYS A 199 -19.74 11.51 4.64
C LYS A 199 -20.30 12.31 5.82
N GLU A 200 -20.07 11.83 7.02
CA GLU A 200 -20.33 12.58 8.24
C GLU A 200 -19.17 13.51 8.59
N ASP A 201 -19.48 14.61 9.26
CA ASP A 201 -18.46 15.47 9.86
C ASP A 201 -17.75 14.74 11.01
N ARG A 202 -16.44 14.82 11.01
CA ARG A 202 -15.62 14.10 12.00
C ARG A 202 -15.76 14.73 13.39
N ILE A 203 -16.33 13.97 14.32
CA ILE A 203 -16.33 14.32 15.73
C ILE A 203 -14.99 13.91 16.34
N MET A 204 -14.28 14.87 16.93
CA MET A 204 -13.00 14.61 17.59
C MET A 204 -13.17 14.72 19.11
N THR A 205 -12.90 13.63 19.81
CA THR A 205 -12.85 13.64 21.29
C THR A 205 -11.46 14.06 21.74
N ASN A 206 -11.41 15.13 22.55
CA ASN A 206 -10.19 15.58 23.18
C ASN A 206 -10.30 15.35 24.69
N PHE A 207 -9.38 14.55 25.25
CA PHE A 207 -9.35 14.23 26.68
C PHE A 207 -8.57 15.26 27.52
N VAL A 208 -7.94 16.24 26.89
CA VAL A 208 -7.32 17.38 27.58
C VAL A 208 -8.42 18.39 27.91
N ARG A 209 -8.63 18.63 29.20
CA ARG A 209 -9.60 19.59 29.70
C ARG A 209 -8.90 20.78 30.28
#